data_4d9b0b09e143a25fd5bf02653317380a
#
_entry.id   4d9b0b09e143a25fd5bf02653317380a
#
_cell.length_a   1.000
_cell.length_b   1.000
_cell.length_c   1.000
_cell.angle_alpha   90.00
_cell.angle_beta   90.00
_cell.angle_gamma   90.00
#
_symmetry.space_group_name_H-M   'P 1'
#
loop_
_entity.id
_entity.type
_entity.pdbx_description
1 polymer ?
#
loop_
_entity_poly.entity_id
_entity_poly.type
_entity_poly.pdbx_seq_one_letter_code
_entity_poly.pdbx_strand_id
1 'polypeptide(L)'
;MLRVFKLTTLLSIQTPKGVSKDRIHSATSSRTSFLPMCFSITVLAVLPTVHANPELSFPEAINTAIQNDVWLEGSQFREQALLDESSSASRLPDPAVSLSAGNFPVDSFDIQQEPMTQLVLGVTQNFPRGESLRLTARQKREIASQEPLLRQDRSAKIATEVAQLWLTGYQAQESIRLIEQDRFLFHQLIEATRANYASALGRARQQDIIHAQLELARLDDRLSQL
;
A
#
# COMPACT_ATOMS: atom_id res chain seq x y z
N MET A 1 -15.02 -17.11 -21.20
CA MET A 1 -14.61 -15.75 -21.54
C MET A 1 -14.74 -14.90 -20.27
N LEU A 2 -13.65 -14.73 -19.54
CA LEU A 2 -13.63 -13.90 -18.33
C LEU A 2 -13.61 -12.42 -18.74
N ARG A 3 -14.68 -11.70 -18.47
CA ARG A 3 -14.71 -10.24 -18.56
C ARG A 3 -14.17 -9.66 -17.27
N VAL A 4 -13.29 -8.72 -17.40
CA VAL A 4 -12.39 -8.16 -16.43
C VAL A 4 -12.99 -6.94 -15.74
N PHE A 5 -12.71 -6.84 -14.46
CA PHE A 5 -13.06 -5.74 -13.56
C PHE A 5 -12.35 -4.45 -13.95
N LYS A 6 -13.10 -3.39 -14.21
CA LYS A 6 -12.58 -2.03 -14.41
C LYS A 6 -12.69 -1.27 -13.09
N LEU A 7 -11.63 -1.32 -12.28
CA LEU A 7 -11.51 -0.46 -11.11
C LEU A 7 -10.85 0.85 -11.56
N THR A 8 -11.63 1.92 -11.61
CA THR A 8 -11.13 3.28 -11.83
C THR A 8 -10.72 3.87 -10.48
N THR A 9 -9.46 3.72 -10.12
CA THR A 9 -8.89 4.39 -8.95
C THR A 9 -8.27 5.71 -9.40
N LEU A 10 -8.91 6.82 -9.07
CA LEU A 10 -8.33 8.16 -9.13
C LEU A 10 -7.30 8.30 -8.00
N LEU A 11 -6.04 8.03 -8.29
CA LEU A 11 -4.93 8.36 -7.40
C LEU A 11 -4.33 9.69 -7.86
N SER A 12 -4.70 10.77 -7.17
CA SER A 12 -4.08 12.08 -7.27
C SER A 12 -2.72 12.03 -6.55
N ILE A 13 -1.64 11.89 -7.31
CA ILE A 13 -0.29 12.05 -6.77
C ILE A 13 0.10 13.52 -6.88
N GLN A 14 0.16 14.16 -5.72
CA GLN A 14 0.69 15.51 -5.54
C GLN A 14 2.21 15.42 -5.43
N THR A 15 2.91 16.00 -6.41
CA THR A 15 4.38 16.11 -6.42
C THR A 15 4.84 17.21 -5.46
N PRO A 16 5.87 16.99 -4.65
CA PRO A 16 6.50 18.07 -3.89
C PRO A 16 7.45 18.87 -4.80
N LYS A 17 7.26 20.20 -4.76
CA LYS A 17 8.14 21.22 -5.32
C LYS A 17 9.44 21.35 -4.53
N GLY A 18 10.54 21.42 -5.25
CA GLY A 18 11.59 22.41 -5.02
C GLY A 18 12.74 22.03 -4.12
N VAL A 19 13.92 21.86 -4.72
CA VAL A 19 15.16 22.39 -4.16
C VAL A 19 15.99 23.00 -5.29
N SER A 20 16.41 24.24 -5.00
CA SER A 20 17.18 25.22 -5.74
C SER A 20 18.68 24.87 -5.78
N LYS A 21 19.35 25.03 -6.95
CA LYS A 21 20.40 26.00 -7.21
C LYS A 21 21.77 25.77 -6.61
N ASP A 22 22.79 25.74 -7.39
CA ASP A 22 23.77 26.80 -7.63
C ASP A 22 24.89 26.36 -8.60
N ARG A 23 25.05 27.22 -9.63
CA ARG A 23 26.28 27.81 -10.21
C ARG A 23 27.59 27.02 -10.12
N ILE A 24 28.27 26.88 -11.26
CA ILE A 24 29.60 27.47 -11.48
C ILE A 24 29.87 27.62 -12.99
N HIS A 25 30.45 28.79 -13.35
CA HIS A 25 30.97 29.26 -14.63
C HIS A 25 32.14 28.42 -15.16
N SER A 26 32.28 28.29 -16.45
CA SER A 26 33.46 28.82 -17.15
C SER A 26 33.29 28.76 -18.67
N ALA A 27 33.66 29.85 -19.28
CA ALA A 27 33.71 30.13 -20.70
C ALA A 27 34.90 29.41 -21.34
N THR A 28 34.76 28.99 -22.61
CA THR A 28 35.84 29.15 -23.58
C THR A 28 35.28 29.07 -25.02
N SER A 29 35.61 30.09 -25.77
CA SER A 29 35.39 30.38 -27.17
C SER A 29 36.21 29.47 -28.10
N SER A 30 35.62 29.05 -29.23
CA SER A 30 36.29 29.09 -30.54
C SER A 30 35.38 28.70 -31.71
N ARG A 31 35.10 29.64 -32.54
CA ARG A 31 35.17 29.81 -34.01
C ARG A 31 34.84 28.63 -34.93
N THR A 32 33.83 28.92 -35.75
CA THR A 32 33.73 28.79 -37.23
C THR A 32 33.75 27.42 -37.85
N SER A 33 32.63 27.04 -38.47
CA SER A 33 32.58 26.73 -39.92
C SER A 33 31.14 26.56 -40.40
N PHE A 34 30.75 27.39 -41.37
CA PHE A 34 29.48 27.31 -42.11
C PHE A 34 29.52 26.17 -43.13
N LEU A 35 28.57 25.26 -43.08
CA LEU A 35 28.16 24.41 -44.21
C LEU A 35 26.62 24.31 -44.20
N PRO A 36 25.94 24.58 -45.32
CA PRO A 36 24.50 24.40 -45.39
C PRO A 36 24.18 22.94 -45.63
N MET A 37 23.67 22.23 -44.64
CA MET A 37 23.20 20.87 -44.76
C MET A 37 21.67 20.84 -44.81
N CYS A 38 21.17 20.28 -45.92
CA CYS A 38 19.78 20.09 -46.27
C CYS A 38 19.00 19.48 -45.08
N PHE A 39 17.98 20.23 -44.63
CA PHE A 39 17.06 19.77 -43.60
C PHE A 39 15.98 18.90 -44.26
N SER A 40 16.21 17.60 -44.26
CA SER A 40 15.14 16.61 -44.56
C SER A 40 14.25 16.52 -43.35
N ILE A 41 13.07 17.13 -43.40
CA ILE A 41 12.02 16.97 -42.38
C ILE A 41 11.43 15.57 -42.50
N THR A 42 11.94 14.63 -41.75
CA THR A 42 11.29 13.33 -41.54
C THR A 42 10.17 13.55 -40.54
N VAL A 43 8.94 13.68 -41.01
CA VAL A 43 7.74 13.66 -40.17
C VAL A 43 7.60 12.25 -39.59
N LEU A 44 8.11 12.06 -38.38
CA LEU A 44 7.88 10.84 -37.61
C LEU A 44 6.43 10.88 -37.11
N ALA A 45 5.55 10.15 -37.77
CA ALA A 45 4.17 9.95 -37.36
C ALA A 45 4.18 9.21 -36.01
N VAL A 46 4.02 9.97 -34.91
CA VAL A 46 3.75 9.41 -33.60
C VAL A 46 2.34 8.86 -33.59
N LEU A 47 2.21 7.55 -33.88
CA LEU A 47 0.97 6.82 -33.68
C LEU A 47 0.67 6.84 -32.17
N PRO A 48 -0.53 7.28 -31.74
CA PRO A 48 -0.91 7.15 -30.34
C PRO A 48 -0.95 5.66 -30.02
N THR A 49 -0.03 5.20 -29.16
CA THR A 49 -0.12 3.87 -28.57
C THR A 49 -1.38 3.86 -27.72
N VAL A 50 -2.42 3.21 -28.21
CA VAL A 50 -3.60 2.87 -27.39
C VAL A 50 -3.08 1.99 -26.26
N HIS A 51 -2.89 2.56 -25.09
CA HIS A 51 -2.65 1.80 -23.87
C HIS A 51 -3.94 1.04 -23.60
N ALA A 52 -4.02 -0.20 -24.04
CA ALA A 52 -4.98 -1.14 -23.52
C ALA A 52 -4.70 -1.21 -22.02
N ASN A 53 -5.66 -0.77 -21.18
CA ASN A 53 -5.57 -0.98 -19.73
C ASN A 53 -5.33 -2.48 -19.52
N PRO A 54 -4.21 -2.88 -18.90
CA PRO A 54 -3.96 -4.29 -18.64
C PRO A 54 -5.13 -4.83 -17.83
N GLU A 55 -5.77 -5.86 -18.39
CA GLU A 55 -6.83 -6.57 -17.68
C GLU A 55 -6.21 -7.18 -16.43
N LEU A 56 -6.62 -6.71 -15.26
CA LEU A 56 -6.11 -7.22 -13.99
C LEU A 56 -6.50 -8.69 -13.84
N SER A 57 -5.52 -9.57 -13.81
CA SER A 57 -5.72 -10.98 -13.54
C SER A 57 -5.76 -11.27 -12.03
N PHE A 58 -6.41 -12.37 -11.64
CA PHE A 58 -6.48 -12.76 -10.22
C PHE A 58 -5.10 -12.94 -9.55
N PRO A 59 -4.12 -13.64 -10.16
CA PRO A 59 -2.77 -13.74 -9.58
C PRO A 59 -2.06 -12.40 -9.48
N GLU A 60 -2.26 -11.51 -10.45
CA GLU A 60 -1.67 -10.18 -10.46
C GLU A 60 -2.26 -9.29 -9.35
N ALA A 61 -3.57 -9.40 -9.09
CA ALA A 61 -4.22 -8.72 -7.98
C ALA A 61 -3.62 -9.11 -6.64
N ILE A 62 -3.39 -10.41 -6.40
CA ILE A 62 -2.74 -10.91 -5.19
C ILE A 62 -1.31 -10.37 -5.07
N ASN A 63 -0.52 -10.48 -6.13
CA ASN A 63 0.87 -10.03 -6.12
C ASN A 63 0.96 -8.51 -5.86
N THR A 64 0.11 -7.73 -6.50
CA THR A 64 0.05 -6.28 -6.32
C THR A 64 -0.34 -5.91 -4.89
N ALA A 65 -1.31 -6.62 -4.30
CA ALA A 65 -1.71 -6.39 -2.92
C ALA A 65 -0.58 -6.72 -1.93
N ILE A 66 0.14 -7.82 -2.13
CA ILE A 66 1.28 -8.20 -1.30
C ILE A 66 2.43 -7.19 -1.45
N GLN A 67 2.76 -6.77 -2.68
CA GLN A 67 3.85 -5.82 -2.92
C GLN A 67 3.60 -4.43 -2.34
N ASN A 68 2.34 -4.02 -2.23
CA ASN A 68 1.95 -2.71 -1.70
C ASN A 68 1.58 -2.74 -0.19
N ASP A 69 1.76 -3.87 0.49
CA ASP A 69 1.47 -3.97 1.92
C ASP A 69 2.62 -3.38 2.76
N VAL A 70 2.38 -2.19 3.30
CA VAL A 70 3.35 -1.43 4.13
C VAL A 70 3.76 -2.20 5.39
N TRP A 71 2.89 -3.09 5.91
CA TRP A 71 3.22 -3.90 7.09
C TRP A 71 4.36 -4.88 6.83
N LEU A 72 4.41 -5.47 5.61
CA LEU A 72 5.47 -6.39 5.21
C LEU A 72 6.83 -5.70 5.19
N GLU A 73 6.91 -4.49 4.65
CA GLU A 73 8.12 -3.66 4.68
C GLU A 73 8.48 -3.30 6.12
N GLY A 74 7.52 -2.82 6.91
CA GLY A 74 7.72 -2.51 8.32
C GLY A 74 8.22 -3.70 9.15
N SER A 75 7.81 -4.94 8.82
CA SER A 75 8.30 -6.16 9.45
C SER A 75 9.78 -6.41 9.20
N GLN A 76 10.30 -6.07 8.01
CA GLN A 76 11.74 -6.18 7.72
C GLN A 76 12.56 -5.23 8.59
N PHE A 77 12.10 -4.00 8.77
CA PHE A 77 12.75 -3.04 9.66
C PHE A 77 12.69 -3.46 11.13
N ARG A 78 11.55 -4.06 11.58
CA ARG A 78 11.44 -4.60 12.95
C ARG A 78 12.41 -5.75 13.18
N GLU A 79 12.55 -6.67 12.23
CA GLU A 79 13.52 -7.76 12.29
C GLU A 79 14.95 -7.20 12.45
N GLN A 80 15.33 -6.26 11.60
CA GLN A 80 16.63 -5.64 11.65
C GLN A 80 16.87 -4.92 12.99
N ALA A 81 15.89 -4.14 13.47
CA ALA A 81 15.98 -3.47 14.77
C ALA A 81 16.19 -4.44 15.93
N LEU A 82 15.48 -5.58 15.93
CA LEU A 82 15.64 -6.62 16.95
C LEU A 82 17.01 -7.30 16.89
N LEU A 83 17.57 -7.49 15.69
CA LEU A 83 18.94 -8.00 15.52
C LEU A 83 19.98 -7.00 16.03
N ASP A 84 19.80 -5.71 15.76
CA ASP A 84 20.66 -4.63 16.26
C ASP A 84 20.55 -4.51 17.78
N GLU A 85 19.33 -4.60 18.34
CA GLU A 85 19.12 -4.67 19.79
C GLU A 85 19.80 -5.91 20.40
N SER A 86 19.76 -7.07 19.73
CA SER A 86 20.47 -8.27 20.18
C SER A 86 21.98 -8.04 20.25
N SER A 87 22.53 -7.38 19.23
CA SER A 87 23.96 -7.03 19.18
C SER A 87 24.32 -6.07 20.32
N SER A 88 23.51 -5.03 20.53
CA SER A 88 23.69 -4.06 21.61
C SER A 88 23.58 -4.72 22.99
N ALA A 89 22.55 -5.55 23.20
CA ALA A 89 22.31 -6.25 24.48
C ALA A 89 23.42 -7.23 24.88
N SER A 90 24.26 -7.65 23.93
CA SER A 90 25.42 -8.51 24.22
C SER A 90 26.62 -7.76 24.77
N ARG A 91 26.62 -6.42 24.72
CA ARG A 91 27.73 -5.56 25.18
C ARG A 91 27.50 -5.10 26.62
N LEU A 92 28.60 -4.71 27.29
CA LEU A 92 28.49 -4.04 28.58
C LEU A 92 27.80 -2.68 28.41
N PRO A 93 27.00 -2.25 29.39
CA PRO A 93 26.50 -0.88 29.45
C PRO A 93 27.63 0.15 29.41
N ASP A 94 27.36 1.33 28.90
CA ASP A 94 28.35 2.39 28.82
C ASP A 94 28.81 2.83 30.21
N PRO A 95 30.12 3.15 30.40
CA PRO A 95 30.61 3.71 31.62
C PRO A 95 30.05 5.11 31.85
N ALA A 96 29.58 5.39 33.06
CA ALA A 96 29.16 6.72 33.46
C ALA A 96 30.34 7.50 34.07
N VAL A 97 30.62 8.68 33.54
CA VAL A 97 31.60 9.61 34.11
C VAL A 97 30.86 10.70 34.85
N SER A 98 31.21 10.92 36.11
CA SER A 98 30.64 11.95 36.99
C SER A 98 31.70 12.93 37.47
N LEU A 99 31.37 14.20 37.48
CA LEU A 99 32.17 15.26 38.07
C LEU A 99 31.28 15.95 39.09
N SER A 100 31.72 15.99 40.35
CA SER A 100 31.01 16.65 41.42
C SER A 100 31.91 17.55 42.22
N ALA A 101 31.37 18.70 42.65
CA ALA A 101 32.05 19.62 43.55
C ALA A 101 31.25 19.60 44.90
N GLY A 102 31.93 19.28 45.96
CA GLY A 102 31.39 19.27 47.35
C GLY A 102 31.93 20.44 48.15
N ASN A 103 31.05 21.04 48.97
CA ASN A 103 31.39 22.18 49.86
C ASN A 103 32.08 23.34 49.13
N PHE A 104 31.57 23.65 47.93
CA PHE A 104 32.10 24.74 47.10
C PHE A 104 31.46 26.07 47.57
N PRO A 105 32.27 27.11 47.97
CA PRO A 105 31.71 28.40 48.34
C PRO A 105 31.04 29.06 47.15
N VAL A 106 29.73 29.34 47.24
CA VAL A 106 28.96 29.93 46.11
C VAL A 106 29.07 31.45 46.06
N ASP A 107 29.60 32.06 47.09
CA ASP A 107 29.78 33.52 47.24
C ASP A 107 31.12 34.03 46.70
N SER A 108 32.21 33.28 46.89
CA SER A 108 33.56 33.67 46.45
C SER A 108 34.11 32.84 45.30
N PHE A 109 33.61 31.61 45.10
CA PHE A 109 34.15 30.61 44.19
C PHE A 109 35.61 30.27 44.44
N ASP A 110 36.15 30.56 45.64
CA ASP A 110 37.51 30.28 46.05
C ASP A 110 37.66 28.85 46.62
N ILE A 111 38.36 27.98 45.91
CA ILE A 111 38.55 26.56 46.28
C ILE A 111 39.36 26.43 47.58
N GLN A 112 40.11 27.47 47.98
CA GLN A 112 40.99 27.44 49.17
C GLN A 112 40.29 28.02 50.42
N GLN A 113 39.10 28.62 50.27
CA GLN A 113 38.38 29.26 51.37
C GLN A 113 37.90 28.27 52.40
N GLU A 114 37.42 27.10 52.01
CA GLU A 114 36.89 26.08 52.89
C GLU A 114 37.79 24.83 52.92
N PRO A 115 38.22 24.34 54.07
CA PRO A 115 39.12 23.17 54.21
C PRO A 115 38.48 21.86 53.66
N MET A 116 37.16 21.81 53.49
CA MET A 116 36.44 20.63 53.02
C MET A 116 35.98 20.74 51.56
N THR A 117 36.41 21.75 50.83
CA THR A 117 36.12 21.86 49.38
C THR A 117 36.83 20.73 48.65
N GLN A 118 36.07 19.98 47.87
CA GLN A 118 36.56 18.86 47.09
C GLN A 118 35.97 18.80 45.71
N LEU A 119 36.79 18.45 44.72
CA LEU A 119 36.36 18.12 43.38
C LEU A 119 36.57 16.61 43.20
N VAL A 120 35.48 15.91 42.87
CA VAL A 120 35.50 14.45 42.70
C VAL A 120 35.16 14.10 41.27
N LEU A 121 36.10 13.41 40.63
CA LEU A 121 35.91 12.77 39.34
C LEU A 121 35.68 11.27 39.57
N GLY A 122 34.47 10.80 39.20
CA GLY A 122 34.11 9.39 39.34
C GLY A 122 33.90 8.73 38.00
N VAL A 123 34.24 7.45 37.89
CA VAL A 123 33.91 6.58 36.75
C VAL A 123 33.18 5.35 37.32
N THR A 124 32.01 5.11 36.83
CA THR A 124 31.19 3.96 37.23
C THR A 124 30.94 3.05 36.07
N GLN A 125 31.29 1.76 36.18
CA GLN A 125 31.00 0.73 35.18
C GLN A 125 30.06 -0.32 35.82
N ASN A 126 28.96 -0.59 35.18
CA ASN A 126 28.05 -1.64 35.60
C ASN A 126 28.43 -2.98 34.93
N PHE A 127 28.59 -4.03 35.74
CA PHE A 127 28.84 -5.39 35.32
C PHE A 127 27.64 -6.27 35.67
N PRO A 128 26.77 -6.57 34.69
CA PRO A 128 25.64 -7.46 34.90
C PRO A 128 26.09 -8.87 35.33
N ARG A 129 25.28 -9.53 36.16
CA ARG A 129 25.63 -10.85 36.72
C ARG A 129 25.51 -11.96 35.68
N GLY A 130 26.48 -12.88 35.70
CA GLY A 130 26.45 -14.14 34.97
C GLY A 130 26.27 -13.97 33.47
N GLU A 131 25.33 -14.74 32.90
CA GLU A 131 25.07 -14.77 31.47
C GLU A 131 23.91 -13.87 31.03
N SER A 132 23.49 -12.91 31.87
CA SER A 132 22.30 -12.09 31.61
C SER A 132 22.38 -11.36 30.26
N LEU A 133 23.52 -10.80 29.88
CA LEU A 133 23.73 -10.14 28.58
C LEU A 133 23.53 -11.12 27.41
N ARG A 134 24.12 -12.32 27.51
CA ARG A 134 24.00 -13.36 26.48
C ARG A 134 22.54 -13.84 26.34
N LEU A 135 21.85 -14.03 27.47
CA LEU A 135 20.46 -14.47 27.46
C LEU A 135 19.52 -13.41 26.90
N THR A 136 19.72 -12.14 27.24
CA THR A 136 18.95 -11.01 26.68
C THR A 136 19.18 -10.88 25.18
N ALA A 137 20.45 -10.97 24.73
CA ALA A 137 20.77 -10.96 23.32
C ALA A 137 20.12 -12.13 22.57
N ARG A 138 20.14 -13.34 23.16
CA ARG A 138 19.47 -14.51 22.58
C ARG A 138 17.97 -14.32 22.51
N GLN A 139 17.33 -13.82 23.56
CA GLN A 139 15.90 -13.52 23.55
C GLN A 139 15.51 -12.59 22.39
N LYS A 140 16.25 -11.49 22.20
CA LYS A 140 15.99 -10.57 21.09
C LYS A 140 16.15 -11.24 19.72
N ARG A 141 17.12 -12.12 19.55
CA ARG A 141 17.32 -12.88 18.31
C ARG A 141 16.20 -13.87 18.03
N GLU A 142 15.72 -14.55 19.07
CA GLU A 142 14.58 -15.48 18.94
C GLU A 142 13.28 -14.72 18.58
N ILE A 143 13.08 -13.52 19.13
CA ILE A 143 11.97 -12.66 18.73
C ILE A 143 12.12 -12.20 17.28
N ALA A 144 13.32 -11.79 16.85
CA ALA A 144 13.58 -11.43 15.46
C ALA A 144 13.26 -12.56 14.48
N SER A 145 13.56 -13.81 14.86
CA SER A 145 13.27 -14.99 14.01
C SER A 145 11.78 -15.25 13.78
N GLN A 146 10.89 -14.62 14.52
CA GLN A 146 9.43 -14.71 14.32
C GLN A 146 8.96 -13.82 13.16
N GLU A 147 9.65 -12.70 12.89
CA GLU A 147 9.22 -11.75 11.86
C GLU A 147 9.07 -12.35 10.45
N PRO A 148 9.98 -13.21 9.95
CA PRO A 148 9.78 -13.91 8.67
C PRO A 148 8.51 -14.77 8.64
N LEU A 149 8.18 -15.44 9.74
CA LEU A 149 6.98 -16.29 9.83
C LEU A 149 5.71 -15.45 9.85
N LEU A 150 5.74 -14.29 10.56
CA LEU A 150 4.64 -13.32 10.56
C LEU A 150 4.42 -12.72 9.17
N ARG A 151 5.49 -12.49 8.38
CA ARG A 151 5.35 -12.05 6.98
C ARG A 151 4.69 -13.11 6.10
N GLN A 152 5.02 -14.39 6.29
CA GLN A 152 4.35 -15.48 5.56
C GLN A 152 2.86 -15.56 5.91
N ASP A 153 2.52 -15.49 7.19
CA ASP A 153 1.12 -15.46 7.65
C ASP A 153 0.36 -14.24 7.08
N ARG A 154 0.98 -13.06 7.12
CA ARG A 154 0.40 -11.84 6.54
C ARG A 154 0.14 -11.98 5.05
N SER A 155 1.10 -12.50 4.28
CA SER A 155 0.95 -12.72 2.85
C SER A 155 -0.17 -13.71 2.53
N ALA A 156 -0.31 -14.78 3.32
CA ALA A 156 -1.41 -15.74 3.16
C ALA A 156 -2.78 -15.11 3.47
N LYS A 157 -2.86 -14.25 4.49
CA LYS A 157 -4.09 -13.50 4.82
C LYS A 157 -4.47 -12.54 3.70
N ILE A 158 -3.53 -11.77 3.16
CA ILE A 158 -3.77 -10.88 2.03
C ILE A 158 -4.29 -11.67 0.82
N ALA A 159 -3.65 -12.80 0.50
CA ALA A 159 -4.10 -13.64 -0.60
C ALA A 159 -5.54 -14.14 -0.40
N THR A 160 -5.91 -14.51 0.82
CA THR A 160 -7.27 -14.94 1.16
C THR A 160 -8.28 -13.80 1.03
N GLU A 161 -7.95 -12.62 1.56
CA GLU A 161 -8.82 -11.43 1.47
C GLU A 161 -9.05 -11.00 0.02
N VAL A 162 -7.98 -10.97 -0.79
CA VAL A 162 -8.08 -10.68 -2.23
C VAL A 162 -8.91 -11.73 -2.95
N ALA A 163 -8.75 -13.01 -2.61
CA ALA A 163 -9.55 -14.07 -3.20
C ALA A 163 -11.05 -13.93 -2.89
N GLN A 164 -11.39 -13.59 -1.66
CA GLN A 164 -12.78 -13.35 -1.26
C GLN A 164 -13.39 -12.16 -2.01
N LEU A 165 -12.66 -11.04 -2.07
CA LEU A 165 -13.10 -9.85 -2.82
C LEU A 165 -13.26 -10.14 -4.32
N TRP A 166 -12.33 -10.90 -4.90
CA TRP A 166 -12.40 -11.30 -6.31
C TRP A 166 -13.62 -12.14 -6.61
N LEU A 167 -13.90 -13.15 -5.75
CA LEU A 167 -15.07 -14.01 -5.90
C LEU A 167 -16.37 -13.25 -5.73
N THR A 168 -16.41 -12.31 -4.78
CA THR A 168 -17.59 -11.41 -4.59
C THR A 168 -17.83 -10.56 -5.84
N GLY A 169 -16.77 -9.97 -6.40
CA GLY A 169 -16.88 -9.21 -7.65
C GLY A 169 -17.30 -10.08 -8.84
N TYR A 170 -16.76 -11.29 -8.96
CA TYR A 170 -17.14 -12.24 -10.00
C TYR A 170 -18.62 -12.64 -9.86
N GLN A 171 -19.07 -12.93 -8.63
CA GLN A 171 -20.49 -13.25 -8.36
C GLN A 171 -21.41 -12.09 -8.75
N ALA A 172 -21.02 -10.85 -8.45
CA ALA A 172 -21.82 -9.69 -8.83
C ALA A 172 -21.90 -9.56 -10.35
N GLN A 173 -20.79 -9.70 -11.07
CA GLN A 173 -20.78 -9.66 -12.54
C GLN A 173 -21.64 -10.74 -13.18
N GLU A 174 -21.54 -11.98 -12.70
CA GLU A 174 -22.39 -13.07 -13.21
C GLU A 174 -23.86 -12.86 -12.88
N SER A 175 -24.16 -12.31 -11.71
CA SER A 175 -25.55 -11.95 -11.34
C SER A 175 -26.11 -10.89 -12.27
N ILE A 176 -25.35 -9.83 -12.56
CA ILE A 176 -25.73 -8.79 -13.53
C ILE A 176 -25.98 -9.41 -14.90
N ARG A 177 -25.06 -10.24 -15.39
CA ARG A 177 -25.19 -10.89 -16.69
C ARG A 177 -26.44 -11.76 -16.81
N LEU A 178 -26.75 -12.53 -15.76
CA LEU A 178 -27.94 -13.37 -15.73
C LEU A 178 -29.22 -12.55 -15.70
N ILE A 179 -29.27 -11.50 -14.86
CA ILE A 179 -30.44 -10.60 -14.77
C ILE A 179 -30.69 -9.90 -16.11
N GLU A 180 -29.64 -9.44 -16.81
CA GLU A 180 -29.78 -8.82 -18.13
C GLU A 180 -30.34 -9.81 -19.17
N GLN A 181 -29.95 -11.07 -19.11
CA GLN A 181 -30.50 -12.12 -19.97
C GLN A 181 -31.98 -12.40 -19.66
N ASP A 182 -32.31 -12.55 -18.37
CA ASP A 182 -33.66 -12.78 -17.92
C ASP A 182 -34.57 -11.62 -18.27
N ARG A 183 -34.11 -10.37 -18.08
CA ARG A 183 -34.82 -9.16 -18.45
C ARG A 183 -35.21 -9.15 -19.93
N PHE A 184 -34.34 -9.57 -20.81
CA PHE A 184 -34.68 -9.69 -22.26
C PHE A 184 -35.79 -10.69 -22.49
N LEU A 185 -35.78 -11.85 -21.80
CA LEU A 185 -36.83 -12.86 -21.91
C LEU A 185 -38.19 -12.34 -21.36
N PHE A 186 -38.17 -11.60 -20.26
CA PHE A 186 -39.38 -10.99 -19.72
C PHE A 186 -39.98 -9.93 -20.64
N HIS A 187 -39.13 -9.14 -21.33
CA HIS A 187 -39.67 -8.22 -22.37
C HIS A 187 -40.34 -8.99 -23.49
N GLN A 188 -39.77 -10.08 -23.98
CA GLN A 188 -40.43 -10.91 -25.01
C GLN A 188 -41.72 -11.54 -24.50
N LEU A 189 -41.76 -12.00 -23.23
CA LEU A 189 -42.96 -12.55 -22.61
C LEU A 189 -44.10 -11.51 -22.54
N ILE A 190 -43.80 -10.28 -22.15
CA ILE A 190 -44.74 -9.18 -22.10
C ILE A 190 -45.34 -8.91 -23.49
N GLU A 191 -44.50 -8.83 -24.52
CA GLU A 191 -44.97 -8.59 -25.89
C GLU A 191 -45.82 -9.75 -26.42
N ALA A 192 -45.44 -11.00 -26.17
CA ALA A 192 -46.21 -12.17 -26.54
C ALA A 192 -47.56 -12.21 -25.80
N THR A 193 -47.60 -11.88 -24.50
CA THR A 193 -48.82 -11.85 -23.69
C THR A 193 -49.76 -10.73 -24.14
N ARG A 194 -49.22 -9.55 -24.50
CA ARG A 194 -50.02 -8.44 -25.09
C ARG A 194 -50.62 -8.84 -26.42
N ALA A 195 -49.86 -9.49 -27.32
CA ALA A 195 -50.37 -9.96 -28.60
C ALA A 195 -51.48 -11.00 -28.43
N ASN A 196 -51.32 -11.94 -27.49
CA ASN A 196 -52.33 -12.93 -27.17
C ASN A 196 -53.59 -12.32 -26.53
N TYR A 197 -53.44 -11.28 -25.71
CA TYR A 197 -54.57 -10.55 -25.12
C TYR A 197 -55.37 -9.78 -26.19
N ALA A 198 -54.68 -9.20 -27.17
CA ALA A 198 -55.32 -8.46 -28.28
C ALA A 198 -55.99 -9.38 -29.30
N SER A 199 -55.66 -10.67 -29.33
CA SER A 199 -56.27 -11.63 -30.25
C SER A 199 -57.67 -12.08 -29.73
N ALA A 200 -58.66 -12.22 -30.61
CA ALA A 200 -60.01 -12.64 -30.26
C ALA A 200 -60.11 -14.06 -29.65
N LEU A 201 -59.02 -14.85 -29.68
CA LEU A 201 -58.86 -16.17 -29.07
C LEU A 201 -58.30 -16.09 -27.62
N GLY A 202 -58.24 -14.90 -27.02
CA GLY A 202 -57.54 -14.51 -25.80
C GLY A 202 -57.66 -15.50 -24.64
N ARG A 203 -56.60 -16.31 -24.46
CA ARG A 203 -56.36 -17.11 -23.25
C ARG A 203 -55.59 -16.33 -22.18
N ALA A 204 -54.92 -15.22 -22.58
CA ALA A 204 -54.16 -14.40 -21.65
C ALA A 204 -55.08 -13.43 -20.90
N ARG A 205 -54.89 -13.35 -19.57
CA ARG A 205 -55.63 -12.42 -18.70
C ARG A 205 -54.81 -11.15 -18.49
N GLN A 206 -55.48 -10.02 -18.26
CA GLN A 206 -54.80 -8.76 -17.92
C GLN A 206 -53.87 -8.90 -16.72
N GLN A 207 -54.20 -9.78 -15.77
CA GLN A 207 -53.37 -10.10 -14.62
C GLN A 207 -51.97 -10.67 -15.02
N ASP A 208 -51.90 -11.45 -16.09
CA ASP A 208 -50.66 -12.06 -16.55
C ASP A 208 -49.65 -11.00 -17.07
N ILE A 209 -50.17 -9.95 -17.72
CA ILE A 209 -49.37 -8.79 -18.16
C ILE A 209 -48.83 -8.02 -16.95
N ILE A 210 -49.70 -7.76 -15.94
CA ILE A 210 -49.29 -7.04 -14.72
C ILE A 210 -48.25 -7.82 -13.94
N HIS A 211 -48.38 -9.15 -13.82
CA HIS A 211 -47.39 -10.00 -13.17
C HIS A 211 -46.05 -9.97 -13.90
N ALA A 212 -46.03 -10.07 -15.22
CA ALA A 212 -44.80 -10.00 -15.98
C ALA A 212 -44.09 -8.62 -15.85
N GLN A 213 -44.88 -7.53 -15.83
CA GLN A 213 -44.33 -6.18 -15.58
C GLN A 213 -43.77 -6.02 -14.16
N LEU A 214 -44.43 -6.61 -13.16
CA LEU A 214 -43.94 -6.60 -11.77
C LEU A 214 -42.63 -7.35 -11.63
N GLU A 215 -42.49 -8.52 -12.26
CA GLU A 215 -41.21 -9.26 -12.24
C GLU A 215 -40.11 -8.50 -12.97
N LEU A 216 -40.38 -7.83 -14.07
CA LEU A 216 -39.43 -6.97 -14.74
C LEU A 216 -38.97 -5.83 -13.82
N ALA A 217 -39.87 -5.16 -13.12
CA ALA A 217 -39.54 -4.11 -12.16
C ALA A 217 -38.66 -4.63 -10.99
N ARG A 218 -38.94 -5.86 -10.52
CA ARG A 218 -38.12 -6.52 -9.50
C ARG A 218 -36.69 -6.84 -10.00
N LEU A 219 -36.55 -7.25 -11.25
CA LEU A 219 -35.23 -7.46 -11.87
C LEU A 219 -34.44 -6.15 -11.99
N ASP A 220 -35.13 -5.05 -12.36
CA ASP A 220 -34.51 -3.72 -12.45
C ASP A 220 -34.06 -3.21 -11.07
N ASP A 221 -34.88 -3.42 -10.02
CA ASP A 221 -34.52 -3.10 -8.64
C ASP A 221 -33.30 -3.92 -8.17
N ARG A 222 -33.31 -5.22 -8.42
CA ARG A 222 -32.18 -6.09 -8.07
C ARG A 222 -30.90 -5.71 -8.81
N LEU A 223 -31.01 -5.29 -10.07
CA LEU A 223 -29.85 -4.80 -10.85
C LEU A 223 -29.26 -3.51 -10.24
N SER A 224 -30.12 -2.65 -9.68
CA SER A 224 -29.69 -1.40 -9.04
C SER A 224 -29.02 -1.60 -7.68
N GLN A 225 -29.20 -2.78 -7.04
CA GLN A 225 -28.63 -3.14 -5.75
C GLN A 225 -27.27 -3.87 -5.87
N LEU A 226 -26.90 -4.28 -7.07
CA LEU A 226 -25.62 -4.97 -7.38
C LEU A 226 -24.52 -3.99 -7.80
#